data_0687e9094720d5846e8d0022ebe222d8
#
_entry.id   0687e9094720d5846e8d0022ebe222d8
#
_cell.length_a   1.000
_cell.length_b   1.000
_cell.length_c   1.000
_cell.angle_alpha   90.00
_cell.angle_beta   90.00
_cell.angle_gamma   90.00
#
_symmetry.space_group_name_H-M   'P 1'
#
loop_
_entity.id
_entity.type
_entity.pdbx_description
1 polymer ?
#
loop_
_entity_poly.entity_id
_entity_poly.type
_entity_poly.pdbx_seq_one_letter_code
_entity_poly.pdbx_strand_id
1 'polypeptide(L)'
;MQTISEAASYTLRFINQTQRSVFLTGKAGTGKTTLLREIIETTHKNTVVVAPTGIAALNAGGVTIHSMFQLPFGGFIPDNSAPDFSESTKFETKATLRRHFKMSGLKKSVIRNMELLIIDEVSMLRADLLDAMDFMMQTVRKRNQPFGGV
;
A
#
# COMPACT_ATOMS: atom_id res chain seq x y z
N MET A 1 -8.12 -12.95 29.21
CA MET A 1 -8.05 -13.52 27.85
C MET A 1 -9.08 -12.80 26.99
N GLN A 2 -8.65 -11.91 26.12
CA GLN A 2 -9.60 -11.28 25.18
C GLN A 2 -10.01 -12.35 24.16
N THR A 3 -11.31 -12.60 24.09
CA THR A 3 -11.86 -13.52 23.09
C THR A 3 -11.71 -12.89 21.72
N ILE A 4 -10.88 -13.47 20.88
CA ILE A 4 -10.74 -13.04 19.49
C ILE A 4 -12.11 -13.23 18.83
N SER A 5 -12.64 -12.16 18.19
CA SER A 5 -13.91 -12.28 17.47
C SER A 5 -13.78 -13.25 16.31
N GLU A 6 -14.87 -13.87 15.90
CA GLU A 6 -14.89 -14.79 14.76
C GLU A 6 -14.38 -14.10 13.49
N ALA A 7 -14.77 -12.86 13.25
CA ALA A 7 -14.30 -12.06 12.12
C ALA A 7 -12.77 -11.83 12.17
N ALA A 8 -12.21 -11.58 13.34
CA ALA A 8 -10.77 -11.42 13.51
C ALA A 8 -10.02 -12.74 13.22
N SER A 9 -10.56 -13.87 13.70
CA SER A 9 -10.00 -15.19 13.42
C SER A 9 -10.00 -15.51 11.92
N TYR A 10 -11.09 -15.23 11.21
CA TYR A 10 -11.14 -15.40 9.77
C TYR A 10 -10.16 -14.48 9.05
N THR A 11 -10.03 -13.22 9.47
CA THR A 11 -9.08 -12.28 8.87
C THR A 11 -7.65 -12.80 8.97
N LEU A 12 -7.22 -13.26 10.14
CA LEU A 12 -5.89 -13.85 10.34
C LEU A 12 -5.66 -15.08 9.45
N ARG A 13 -6.67 -15.94 9.32
CA ARG A 13 -6.58 -17.12 8.45
C ARG A 13 -6.47 -16.73 6.98
N PHE A 14 -7.28 -15.80 6.48
CA PHE A 14 -7.20 -15.31 5.11
C PHE A 14 -5.82 -14.73 4.79
N ILE A 15 -5.29 -13.91 5.68
CA ILE A 15 -3.98 -13.28 5.51
C ILE A 15 -2.86 -14.32 5.48
N ASN A 16 -2.87 -15.27 6.40
CA ASN A 16 -1.75 -16.21 6.55
C ASN A 16 -1.82 -17.43 5.61
N GLN A 17 -3.02 -17.81 5.17
CA GLN A 17 -3.23 -19.04 4.39
C GLN A 17 -3.58 -18.78 2.92
N THR A 18 -3.82 -17.53 2.55
CA THR A 18 -4.20 -17.18 1.17
C THR A 18 -3.43 -15.96 0.68
N GLN A 19 -3.54 -15.69 -0.62
CA GLN A 19 -3.04 -14.46 -1.25
C GLN A 19 -4.21 -13.53 -1.63
N ARG A 20 -5.33 -13.65 -0.95
CA ARG A 20 -6.50 -12.81 -1.21
C ARG A 20 -6.39 -11.48 -0.49
N SER A 21 -6.80 -10.41 -1.16
CA SER A 21 -6.95 -9.10 -0.54
C SER A 21 -8.11 -9.11 0.45
N VAL A 22 -7.90 -8.44 1.59
CA VAL A 22 -8.90 -8.33 2.66
C VAL A 22 -9.17 -6.84 2.92
N PHE A 23 -10.43 -6.46 2.94
CA PHE A 23 -10.86 -5.15 3.37
C PHE A 23 -11.49 -5.25 4.76
N LEU A 24 -10.75 -4.76 5.76
CA LEU A 24 -11.20 -4.76 7.15
C LEU A 24 -11.89 -3.43 7.46
N THR A 25 -13.17 -3.48 7.78
CA THR A 25 -13.96 -2.31 8.14
C THR A 25 -14.67 -2.52 9.47
N GLY A 26 -15.08 -1.45 10.11
CA GLY A 26 -15.81 -1.47 11.37
C GLY A 26 -15.88 -0.08 11.99
N LYS A 27 -16.80 0.09 12.92
CA LYS A 27 -16.94 1.35 13.67
C LYS A 27 -15.70 1.61 14.55
N ALA A 28 -15.48 2.86 14.91
CA ALA A 28 -14.45 3.24 15.88
C ALA A 28 -14.63 2.45 17.19
N GLY A 29 -13.52 2.02 17.78
CA GLY A 29 -13.53 1.26 19.03
C GLY A 29 -13.90 -0.24 18.90
N THR A 30 -13.96 -0.79 17.69
CA THR A 30 -14.31 -2.22 17.47
C THR A 30 -13.10 -3.16 17.46
N GLY A 31 -11.90 -2.66 17.75
CA GLY A 31 -10.69 -3.48 17.86
C GLY A 31 -9.88 -3.61 16.56
N LYS A 32 -10.14 -2.78 15.54
CA LYS A 32 -9.36 -2.81 14.28
C LYS A 32 -7.87 -2.60 14.50
N THR A 33 -7.47 -1.63 15.31
CA THR A 33 -6.06 -1.34 15.62
C THR A 33 -5.40 -2.50 16.37
N THR A 34 -6.11 -3.12 17.29
CA THR A 34 -5.62 -4.29 18.03
C THR A 34 -5.40 -5.47 17.09
N LEU A 35 -6.35 -5.73 16.19
CA LEU A 35 -6.22 -6.79 15.19
C LEU A 35 -5.07 -6.51 14.22
N LEU A 36 -4.88 -5.27 13.80
CA LEU A 36 -3.77 -4.89 12.94
C LEU A 36 -2.42 -5.20 13.59
N ARG A 37 -2.24 -4.86 14.86
CA ARG A 37 -1.04 -5.20 15.62
C ARG A 37 -0.83 -6.71 15.73
N GLU A 38 -1.88 -7.45 16.02
CA GLU A 38 -1.81 -8.90 16.08
C GLU A 38 -1.40 -9.53 14.75
N ILE A 39 -1.93 -9.03 13.63
CA ILE A 39 -1.51 -9.47 12.28
C ILE A 39 -0.01 -9.24 12.09
N ILE A 40 0.48 -8.04 12.38
CA ILE A 40 1.89 -7.68 12.21
C ILE A 40 2.80 -8.54 13.07
N GLU A 41 2.41 -8.82 14.31
CA GLU A 41 3.21 -9.58 15.27
C GLU A 41 3.22 -11.08 14.98
N THR A 42 2.14 -11.62 14.42
CA THR A 42 1.97 -13.08 14.30
C THR A 42 2.15 -13.63 12.90
N THR A 43 2.11 -12.78 11.86
CA THR A 43 2.27 -13.25 10.49
C THR A 43 3.71 -13.66 10.20
N HIS A 44 3.86 -14.74 9.41
CA HIS A 44 5.16 -15.19 8.88
C HIS A 44 5.55 -14.45 7.59
N LYS A 45 4.64 -13.63 7.04
CA LYS A 45 4.87 -12.91 5.79
C LYS A 45 5.74 -11.67 5.99
N ASN A 46 6.58 -11.37 5.02
CA ASN A 46 7.31 -10.10 4.96
C ASN A 46 6.31 -8.96 4.75
N THR A 47 6.07 -8.20 5.78
CA THR A 47 5.00 -7.21 5.86
C THR A 47 5.53 -5.79 5.74
N VAL A 48 4.86 -4.99 4.93
CA VAL A 48 5.05 -3.54 4.87
C VAL A 48 3.76 -2.85 5.26
N VAL A 49 3.84 -1.91 6.21
CA VAL A 49 2.70 -1.12 6.68
C VAL A 49 2.85 0.30 6.15
N VAL A 50 1.83 0.78 5.47
CA VAL A 50 1.77 2.14 4.94
C VAL A 50 0.47 2.83 5.33
N ALA A 51 0.49 4.16 5.30
CA ALA A 51 -0.70 4.97 5.52
C ALA A 51 -0.65 6.25 4.66
N PRO A 52 -1.81 6.87 4.38
CA PRO A 52 -1.86 8.07 3.54
C PRO A 52 -1.22 9.31 4.15
N THR A 53 -1.17 9.41 5.47
CA THR A 53 -0.63 10.58 6.19
C THR A 53 0.48 10.20 7.17
N GLY A 54 1.32 11.17 7.53
CA GLY A 54 2.40 10.94 8.50
C GLY A 54 1.90 10.52 9.88
N ILE A 55 0.81 11.12 10.37
CA ILE A 55 0.23 10.79 11.67
C ILE A 55 -0.33 9.35 11.65
N ALA A 56 -1.08 8.99 10.63
CA ALA A 56 -1.61 7.63 10.48
C ALA A 56 -0.48 6.60 10.37
N ALA A 57 0.57 6.89 9.60
CA ALA A 57 1.74 6.03 9.48
C ALA A 57 2.45 5.82 10.82
N LEU A 58 2.63 6.88 11.59
CA LEU A 58 3.23 6.81 12.93
C LEU A 58 2.39 5.93 13.86
N ASN A 59 1.08 6.12 13.87
CA ASN A 59 0.16 5.34 14.71
C ASN A 59 0.12 3.86 14.33
N ALA A 60 0.24 3.54 13.05
CA ALA A 60 0.28 2.17 12.54
C ALA A 60 1.65 1.50 12.69
N GLY A 61 2.68 2.24 13.05
CA GLY A 61 4.05 1.74 13.10
C GLY A 61 4.66 1.49 11.73
N GLY A 62 4.21 2.23 10.72
CA GLY A 62 4.66 2.12 9.34
C GLY A 62 5.21 3.43 8.78
N VAL A 63 5.18 3.56 7.47
CA VAL A 63 5.64 4.74 6.74
C VAL A 63 4.53 5.27 5.82
N THR A 64 4.69 6.49 5.32
CA THR A 64 3.72 7.03 4.36
C THR A 64 3.82 6.33 3.01
N ILE A 65 2.70 6.27 2.30
CA ILE A 65 2.63 5.74 0.93
C ILE A 65 3.61 6.49 0.02
N HIS A 66 3.64 7.82 0.09
CA HIS A 66 4.54 8.64 -0.73
C HIS A 66 6.02 8.33 -0.47
N SER A 67 6.39 8.10 0.79
CA SER A 67 7.76 7.73 1.15
C SER A 67 8.13 6.32 0.67
N MET A 68 7.27 5.34 0.91
CA MET A 68 7.56 3.94 0.54
C MET A 68 7.70 3.77 -0.98
N PHE A 69 6.76 4.32 -1.74
CA PHE A 69 6.69 4.13 -3.19
C PHE A 69 7.34 5.28 -3.98
N GLN A 70 7.92 6.26 -3.31
CA GLN A 70 8.56 7.42 -3.94
C GLN A 70 7.63 8.15 -4.91
N LEU A 71 6.36 8.29 -4.54
CA LEU A 71 5.36 8.93 -5.37
C LEU A 71 5.37 10.46 -5.19
N PRO A 72 5.17 11.23 -6.26
CA PRO A 72 4.97 12.67 -6.16
C PRO A 72 3.61 12.99 -5.53
N PHE A 73 3.47 14.21 -4.99
CA PHE A 73 2.24 14.65 -4.34
C PHE A 73 1.12 15.07 -5.31
N GLY A 74 1.37 15.03 -6.62
CA GLY A 74 0.36 15.34 -7.65
C GLY A 74 -0.64 14.22 -7.89
N GLY A 75 -1.63 14.48 -8.76
CA GLY A 75 -2.54 13.45 -9.24
C GLY A 75 -1.84 12.45 -10.16
N PHE A 76 -2.45 11.29 -10.34
CA PHE A 76 -1.96 10.24 -11.23
C PHE A 76 -3.04 9.82 -12.23
N ILE A 77 -2.66 9.76 -13.51
CA ILE A 77 -3.52 9.25 -14.58
C ILE A 77 -2.88 7.94 -15.08
N PRO A 78 -3.60 6.81 -15.00
CA PRO A 78 -3.02 5.50 -15.30
C PRO A 78 -2.96 5.22 -16.82
N ASP A 79 -2.40 6.13 -17.57
CA ASP A 79 -2.15 5.98 -19.01
C ASP A 79 -0.68 6.18 -19.37
N ASN A 80 -0.35 6.06 -20.64
CA ASN A 80 1.00 6.28 -21.17
C ASN A 80 1.15 7.60 -21.92
N SER A 81 0.22 8.54 -21.76
CA SER A 81 0.29 9.83 -22.43
C SER A 81 1.53 10.62 -22.01
N ALA A 82 2.13 11.30 -22.99
CA ALA A 82 3.14 12.29 -22.67
C ALA A 82 2.45 13.52 -22.08
N PRO A 83 3.02 14.14 -21.03
CA PRO A 83 2.42 15.34 -20.46
C PRO A 83 2.39 16.45 -21.49
N ASP A 84 1.23 17.06 -21.63
CA ASP A 84 1.11 18.29 -22.39
C ASP A 84 1.75 19.41 -21.55
N PHE A 85 2.85 19.99 -22.02
CA PHE A 85 3.60 21.01 -21.30
C PHE A 85 2.87 22.35 -21.14
N SER A 86 1.66 22.46 -21.68
CA SER A 86 0.87 23.69 -21.68
C SER A 86 0.01 23.93 -20.45
N GLU A 87 -0.16 22.94 -19.58
CA GLU A 87 -0.97 23.10 -18.38
C GLU A 87 -0.15 22.92 -17.11
N SER A 88 -0.24 23.89 -16.21
CA SER A 88 0.37 23.90 -14.88
C SER A 88 -0.23 22.87 -13.91
N THR A 89 -0.98 21.91 -14.38
CA THR A 89 -1.59 20.86 -13.60
C THR A 89 -0.58 19.73 -13.35
N LYS A 90 -0.25 19.52 -12.11
CA LYS A 90 0.72 18.51 -11.64
C LYS A 90 0.12 17.10 -11.68
N PHE A 91 -0.14 16.57 -12.87
CA PHE A 91 -0.53 15.16 -13.03
C PHE A 91 0.65 14.33 -13.50
N GLU A 92 0.84 13.19 -12.86
CA GLU A 92 1.79 12.18 -13.29
C GLU A 92 1.08 11.08 -14.09
N THR A 93 1.75 10.55 -15.09
CA THR A 93 1.32 9.39 -15.87
C THR A 93 2.27 8.23 -15.66
N LYS A 94 1.95 7.05 -16.19
CA LYS A 94 2.88 5.91 -16.16
C LYS A 94 4.22 6.25 -16.83
N ALA A 95 4.21 7.01 -17.91
CA ALA A 95 5.42 7.43 -18.61
C ALA A 95 6.26 8.39 -17.77
N THR A 96 5.64 9.38 -17.11
CA THR A 96 6.36 10.34 -16.27
C THR A 96 6.86 9.72 -14.99
N LEU A 97 6.11 8.83 -14.37
CA LEU A 97 6.58 8.08 -13.19
C LEU A 97 7.81 7.22 -13.53
N ARG A 98 7.81 6.52 -14.65
CA ARG A 98 8.99 5.76 -15.10
C ARG A 98 10.20 6.66 -15.32
N ARG A 99 10.00 7.84 -15.91
CA ARG A 99 11.08 8.80 -16.21
C ARG A 99 11.69 9.39 -14.95
N HIS A 100 10.87 9.73 -13.97
CA HIS A 100 11.30 10.35 -12.71
C HIS A 100 11.61 9.33 -11.60
N PHE A 101 11.54 8.04 -11.91
CA PHE A 101 11.70 6.98 -10.94
C PHE A 101 13.15 6.86 -10.46
N LYS A 102 13.38 7.32 -9.23
CA LYS A 102 14.68 7.21 -8.55
C LYS A 102 14.48 6.56 -7.17
N MET A 103 14.27 5.27 -7.17
CA MET A 103 14.16 4.54 -5.91
C MET A 103 15.49 3.90 -5.54
N SER A 104 15.87 4.00 -4.26
CA SER A 104 17.08 3.34 -3.74
C SER A 104 17.00 1.83 -3.91
N GLY A 105 18.17 1.19 -4.01
CA GLY A 105 18.24 -0.29 -4.07
C GLY A 105 17.61 -0.96 -2.86
N LEU A 106 17.75 -0.36 -1.67
CA LEU A 106 17.15 -0.86 -0.44
C LEU A 106 15.61 -0.88 -0.51
N LYS A 107 14.99 0.22 -0.93
CA LYS A 107 13.53 0.28 -1.09
C LYS A 107 13.02 -0.70 -2.16
N LYS A 108 13.73 -0.81 -3.28
CA LYS A 108 13.41 -1.82 -4.30
C LYS A 108 13.46 -3.24 -3.74
N SER A 109 14.45 -3.53 -2.91
CA SER A 109 14.57 -4.83 -2.24
C SER A 109 13.40 -5.10 -1.30
N VAL A 110 12.99 -4.13 -0.50
CA VAL A 110 11.81 -4.23 0.37
C VAL A 110 10.55 -4.55 -0.44
N ILE A 111 10.31 -3.83 -1.53
CA ILE A 111 9.13 -4.05 -2.38
C ILE A 111 9.19 -5.42 -3.08
N ARG A 112 10.36 -5.86 -3.53
CA ARG A 112 10.52 -7.18 -4.18
C ARG A 112 10.27 -8.35 -3.24
N ASN A 113 10.65 -8.21 -1.98
CA ASN A 113 10.49 -9.25 -0.96
C ASN A 113 9.18 -9.15 -0.18
N MET A 114 8.35 -8.15 -0.47
CA MET A 114 7.06 -7.97 0.19
C MET A 114 6.11 -9.11 -0.12
N GLU A 115 5.48 -9.64 0.91
CA GLU A 115 4.47 -10.70 0.82
C GLU A 115 3.10 -10.24 1.33
N LEU A 116 3.08 -9.19 2.15
CA LEU A 116 1.88 -8.58 2.69
C LEU A 116 2.03 -7.05 2.71
N LEU A 117 1.11 -6.38 2.06
CA LEU A 117 0.98 -4.92 2.15
C LEU A 117 -0.24 -4.58 3.00
N ILE A 118 -0.03 -3.84 4.06
CA ILE A 118 -1.09 -3.30 4.91
C ILE A 118 -1.21 -1.81 4.66
N ILE A 119 -2.40 -1.37 4.30
CA ILE A 119 -2.73 0.05 4.14
C ILE A 119 -3.70 0.43 5.25
N ASP A 120 -3.22 1.18 6.22
CA ASP A 120 -4.06 1.71 7.29
C ASP A 120 -4.73 3.01 6.87
N GLU A 121 -5.88 3.34 7.46
CA GLU A 121 -6.67 4.53 7.12
C GLU A 121 -7.00 4.64 5.62
N VAL A 122 -7.40 3.56 5.02
CA VAL A 122 -7.63 3.47 3.57
C VAL A 122 -8.76 4.38 3.07
N SER A 123 -9.68 4.82 3.94
CA SER A 123 -10.71 5.79 3.61
C SER A 123 -10.16 7.16 3.18
N MET A 124 -8.93 7.49 3.60
CA MET A 124 -8.22 8.72 3.22
C MET A 124 -7.39 8.57 1.94
N LEU A 125 -7.33 7.37 1.37
CA LEU A 125 -6.55 7.07 0.18
C LEU A 125 -7.38 7.35 -1.08
N ARG A 126 -6.87 8.24 -1.94
CA ARG A 126 -7.48 8.48 -3.24
C ARG A 126 -7.24 7.30 -4.18
N ALA A 127 -8.20 7.05 -5.07
CA ALA A 127 -8.12 5.96 -6.03
C ALA A 127 -6.92 6.10 -6.99
N ASP A 128 -6.61 7.32 -7.45
CA ASP A 128 -5.47 7.57 -8.31
C ASP A 128 -4.13 7.25 -7.63
N LEU A 129 -4.01 7.50 -6.34
CA LEU A 129 -2.82 7.12 -5.57
C LEU A 129 -2.70 5.60 -5.43
N LEU A 130 -3.79 4.89 -5.26
CA LEU A 130 -3.80 3.43 -5.26
C LEU A 130 -3.36 2.87 -6.61
N ASP A 131 -3.81 3.46 -7.71
CA ASP A 131 -3.37 3.09 -9.07
C ASP A 131 -1.87 3.34 -9.26
N ALA A 132 -1.34 4.44 -8.73
CA ALA A 132 0.09 4.73 -8.77
C ALA A 132 0.91 3.71 -7.95
N MET A 133 0.42 3.31 -6.79
CA MET A 133 1.03 2.24 -5.98
C MET A 133 1.08 0.92 -6.75
N ASP A 134 -0.04 0.51 -7.34
CA ASP A 134 -0.13 -0.70 -8.16
C ASP A 134 0.89 -0.66 -9.30
N PHE A 135 0.93 0.43 -10.04
CA PHE A 135 1.88 0.60 -11.12
C PHE A 135 3.34 0.50 -10.67
N MET A 136 3.69 1.14 -9.55
CA MET A 136 5.04 1.09 -8.99
C MET A 136 5.42 -0.32 -8.51
N MET A 137 4.49 -1.02 -7.88
CA MET A 137 4.72 -2.40 -7.43
C MET A 137 4.91 -3.35 -8.61
N GLN A 138 4.09 -3.26 -9.64
CA GLN A 138 4.27 -4.04 -10.88
C GLN A 138 5.63 -3.76 -11.52
N THR A 139 6.03 -2.49 -11.60
CA THR A 139 7.30 -2.07 -12.20
C THR A 139 8.51 -2.61 -11.42
N VAL A 140 8.53 -2.43 -10.11
CA VAL A 140 9.66 -2.85 -9.25
C VAL A 140 9.77 -4.37 -9.16
N ARG A 141 8.64 -5.04 -9.02
CA ARG A 141 8.57 -6.50 -8.92
C ARG A 141 8.67 -7.20 -10.27
N LYS A 142 8.59 -6.46 -11.38
CA LYS A 142 8.59 -6.99 -12.77
C LYS A 142 7.53 -8.07 -12.97
N ARG A 143 6.35 -7.84 -12.45
CA ARG A 143 5.18 -8.73 -12.56
C ARG A 143 3.97 -7.93 -13.01
N ASN A 144 3.28 -8.41 -14.03
CA ASN A 144 2.11 -7.77 -14.62
C ASN A 144 0.78 -8.21 -13.95
N GLN A 145 0.84 -8.48 -12.66
CA GLN A 145 -0.29 -8.84 -11.82
C GLN A 145 -0.66 -7.64 -10.93
N PRO A 146 -1.92 -7.52 -10.48
CA PRO A 146 -2.29 -6.49 -9.52
C PRO A 146 -1.32 -6.47 -8.33
N PHE A 147 -0.85 -5.29 -8.00
CA PHE A 147 0.16 -5.03 -6.95
C PHE A 147 1.44 -5.88 -7.08
N GLY A 148 1.78 -6.29 -8.30
CA GLY A 148 2.93 -7.14 -8.54
C GLY A 148 2.83 -8.53 -7.90
N GLY A 149 1.63 -8.99 -7.61
CA GLY A 149 1.35 -10.30 -7.03
C GLY A 149 1.45 -10.35 -5.49
N VAL A 150 1.36 -9.20 -4.81
CA VAL A 150 1.30 -9.11 -3.34
C VAL A 150 -0.12 -9.29 -2.85
#